data_809203bfbcf8ff9f32e57948f1a4a62a
#
_entry.id   809203bfbcf8ff9f32e57948f1a4a62a
#
_cell.length_a   1.000
_cell.length_b   1.000
_cell.length_c   1.000
_cell.angle_alpha   90.00
_cell.angle_beta   90.00
_cell.angle_gamma   90.00
#
_symmetry.space_group_name_H-M   'P 1'
#
loop_
_entity.id
_entity.type
_entity.pdbx_description
1 polymer ?
#
loop_
_entity_poly.entity_id
_entity_poly.type
_entity_poly.pdbx_seq_one_letter_code
_entity_poly.pdbx_strand_id
1 'polypeptide(L)'
;MGSKHITYCRNCAANCGVVLDIEEGRIQSVLPDRENPMSEGYVCIKGMLASDLHNGDEDRLVQCMKRGDDGKFHPIDKYQAVDEIADRLSAIVKKYGPRALAVFFGTTSYFDCVGKPFAKSLMSEIGSPVIFSSMTVDQSSKWVTASRMGIWANGKPVIMDTDVVLMAGCNPPVSHQGYPMVPVPNSNNTGHIKAAKKRGVKFIIIDPRRTEMARLADLFIQPKPGHDAEIFAALIRLVLENDWENKEFCERWTINLDRLRDAVEPFTPEMA
;
A
#
# COMPACT_ATOMS: atom_id res chain seq x y z
N MET A 1 -1.77 -15.51 -36.17
CA MET A 1 -2.28 -14.13 -35.89
C MET A 1 -2.48 -13.99 -34.40
N GLY A 2 -1.82 -13.02 -33.79
CA GLY A 2 -1.98 -12.73 -32.36
C GLY A 2 -3.42 -12.39 -32.02
N SER A 3 -3.86 -12.78 -30.83
CA SER A 3 -5.18 -12.43 -30.29
C SER A 3 -5.06 -11.34 -29.23
N LYS A 4 -5.94 -10.33 -29.31
CA LYS A 4 -5.98 -9.24 -28.33
C LYS A 4 -6.91 -9.61 -27.17
N HIS A 5 -6.41 -9.46 -25.95
CA HIS A 5 -7.15 -9.76 -24.74
C HIS A 5 -7.17 -8.54 -23.81
N ILE A 6 -8.34 -8.07 -23.45
CA ILE A 6 -8.54 -7.02 -22.46
C ILE A 6 -8.46 -7.65 -21.07
N THR A 7 -7.63 -7.09 -20.20
CA THR A 7 -7.44 -7.55 -18.82
C THR A 7 -6.93 -6.40 -17.95
N TYR A 8 -6.36 -6.73 -16.81
CA TYR A 8 -5.79 -5.73 -15.89
C TYR A 8 -4.42 -6.14 -15.36
N CYS A 9 -3.60 -5.15 -15.06
CA CYS A 9 -2.29 -5.34 -14.45
C CYS A 9 -2.42 -5.78 -12.98
N ARG A 10 -1.72 -6.83 -12.59
CA ARG A 10 -1.73 -7.39 -11.23
C ARG A 10 -0.54 -6.99 -10.36
N ASN A 11 0.29 -6.04 -10.79
CA ASN A 11 1.50 -5.68 -10.05
C ASN A 11 1.22 -4.86 -8.78
N CYS A 12 0.10 -4.16 -8.71
CA CYS A 12 -0.30 -3.39 -7.52
C CYS A 12 -1.81 -3.15 -7.48
N ALA A 13 -2.30 -2.54 -6.40
CA ALA A 13 -3.73 -2.26 -6.17
C ALA A 13 -4.35 -1.26 -7.16
N ALA A 14 -3.58 -0.65 -8.04
CA ALA A 14 -4.10 0.25 -9.06
C ALA A 14 -4.89 -0.48 -10.15
N ASN A 15 -4.63 -1.77 -10.39
CA ASN A 15 -5.36 -2.64 -11.34
C ASN A 15 -5.60 -1.99 -12.70
N CYS A 16 -4.57 -1.31 -13.24
CA CYS A 16 -4.68 -0.60 -14.52
C CYS A 16 -5.14 -1.54 -15.63
N GLY A 17 -6.11 -1.11 -16.44
CA GLY A 17 -6.56 -1.83 -17.63
C GLY A 17 -5.46 -1.94 -18.68
N VAL A 18 -5.29 -3.13 -19.21
CA VAL A 18 -4.31 -3.43 -20.26
C VAL A 18 -4.91 -4.29 -21.35
N VAL A 19 -4.38 -4.14 -22.56
CA VAL A 19 -4.66 -5.00 -23.70
C VAL A 19 -3.40 -5.81 -23.98
N LEU A 20 -3.51 -7.12 -23.89
CA LEU A 20 -2.44 -8.05 -24.21
C LEU A 20 -2.55 -8.48 -25.66
N ASP A 21 -1.45 -8.52 -26.38
CA ASP A 21 -1.33 -9.22 -27.65
C ASP A 21 -0.63 -10.57 -27.38
N ILE A 22 -1.34 -11.66 -27.64
CA ILE A 22 -0.88 -13.02 -27.34
C ILE A 22 -0.76 -13.81 -28.63
N GLU A 23 0.43 -14.39 -28.87
CA GLU A 23 0.71 -15.28 -29.97
C GLU A 23 1.43 -16.52 -29.43
N GLU A 24 0.99 -17.69 -29.84
CA GLU A 24 1.52 -19.00 -29.40
C GLU A 24 1.63 -19.16 -27.87
N GLY A 25 0.66 -18.60 -27.15
CA GLY A 25 0.63 -18.64 -25.66
C GLY A 25 1.60 -17.67 -24.96
N ARG A 26 2.28 -16.79 -25.70
CA ARG A 26 3.22 -15.81 -25.17
C ARG A 26 2.70 -14.39 -25.36
N ILE A 27 2.93 -13.54 -24.39
CA ILE A 27 2.57 -12.12 -24.46
C ILE A 27 3.61 -11.40 -25.30
N GLN A 28 3.20 -10.93 -26.46
CA GLN A 28 4.06 -10.17 -27.38
C GLN A 28 4.15 -8.69 -26.99
N SER A 29 3.04 -8.12 -26.52
CA SER A 29 3.01 -6.74 -26.05
C SER A 29 1.93 -6.52 -24.99
N VAL A 30 2.17 -5.50 -24.15
CA VAL A 30 1.22 -5.00 -23.17
C VAL A 30 0.95 -3.54 -23.48
N LEU A 31 -0.28 -3.20 -23.84
CA LEU A 31 -0.69 -1.85 -24.18
C LEU A 31 -1.70 -1.34 -23.16
N PRO A 32 -1.75 -0.01 -22.91
CA PRO A 32 -2.78 0.56 -22.04
C PRO A 32 -4.17 0.40 -22.67
N ASP A 33 -5.14 -0.02 -21.88
CA ASP A 33 -6.55 -0.02 -22.27
C ASP A 33 -7.12 1.40 -22.10
N ARG A 34 -7.34 2.08 -23.21
CA ARG A 34 -7.84 3.47 -23.23
C ARG A 34 -9.33 3.59 -22.90
N GLU A 35 -10.06 2.49 -22.99
CA GLU A 35 -11.49 2.45 -22.69
C GLU A 35 -11.77 2.02 -21.25
N ASN A 36 -10.73 1.62 -20.51
CA ASN A 36 -10.88 1.24 -19.12
C ASN A 36 -11.25 2.47 -18.25
N PRO A 37 -12.41 2.45 -17.57
CA PRO A 37 -12.89 3.61 -16.82
C PRO A 37 -12.08 3.92 -15.57
N MET A 38 -11.27 2.95 -15.07
CA MET A 38 -10.48 3.09 -13.87
C MET A 38 -9.09 3.66 -14.15
N SER A 39 -8.50 3.34 -15.27
CA SER A 39 -7.14 3.75 -15.62
C SER A 39 -7.09 4.78 -16.74
N GLU A 40 -8.17 4.92 -17.53
CA GLU A 40 -8.27 5.90 -18.63
C GLU A 40 -7.05 5.88 -19.54
N GLY A 41 -6.59 4.68 -19.89
CA GLY A 41 -5.40 4.49 -20.70
C GLY A 41 -4.07 4.69 -19.96
N TYR A 42 -4.07 4.80 -18.63
CA TYR A 42 -2.84 4.87 -17.86
C TYR A 42 -2.35 3.47 -17.48
N VAL A 43 -1.05 3.22 -17.69
CA VAL A 43 -0.30 2.11 -17.13
C VAL A 43 1.15 2.53 -16.90
N CYS A 44 1.73 2.19 -15.76
CA CYS A 44 3.12 2.52 -15.46
C CYS A 44 4.09 1.53 -16.14
N ILE A 45 5.37 1.86 -16.13
CA ILE A 45 6.41 1.04 -16.75
C ILE A 45 6.43 -0.41 -16.22
N LYS A 46 6.13 -0.64 -14.94
CA LYS A 46 6.05 -1.99 -14.37
C LYS A 46 4.95 -2.84 -15.00
N GLY A 47 3.80 -2.22 -15.29
CA GLY A 47 2.71 -2.89 -15.99
C GLY A 47 3.01 -3.12 -17.47
N MET A 48 3.68 -2.17 -18.12
CA MET A 48 4.11 -2.32 -19.52
C MET A 48 5.12 -3.46 -19.72
N LEU A 49 5.97 -3.72 -18.72
CA LEU A 49 6.96 -4.80 -18.74
C LEU A 49 6.43 -6.12 -18.14
N ALA A 50 5.11 -6.25 -17.96
CA ALA A 50 4.54 -7.48 -17.40
C ALA A 50 4.75 -8.72 -18.29
N SER A 51 4.96 -8.53 -19.61
CA SER A 51 5.34 -9.59 -20.54
C SER A 51 6.61 -10.33 -20.10
N ASP A 52 7.63 -9.61 -19.68
CA ASP A 52 8.92 -10.18 -19.26
C ASP A 52 8.74 -11.09 -18.04
N LEU A 53 7.89 -10.64 -17.10
CA LEU A 53 7.56 -11.42 -15.90
C LEU A 53 6.78 -12.70 -16.22
N HIS A 54 5.85 -12.64 -17.19
CA HIS A 54 4.98 -13.77 -17.54
C HIS A 54 5.63 -14.75 -18.52
N ASN A 55 6.45 -14.25 -19.43
CA ASN A 55 7.14 -15.06 -20.43
C ASN A 55 8.50 -15.59 -19.95
N GLY A 56 9.01 -15.14 -18.81
CA GLY A 56 10.28 -15.58 -18.26
C GLY A 56 10.21 -17.06 -17.83
N ASP A 57 10.82 -17.93 -18.62
CA ASP A 57 10.71 -19.37 -18.45
C ASP A 57 11.83 -19.96 -17.60
N GLU A 58 13.04 -19.37 -17.66
CA GLU A 58 14.25 -19.97 -17.08
C GLU A 58 14.32 -19.86 -15.55
N ASP A 59 13.85 -18.73 -14.98
CA ASP A 59 13.94 -18.46 -13.53
C ASP A 59 12.61 -18.62 -12.80
N ARG A 60 11.54 -18.98 -13.50
CA ARG A 60 10.21 -19.09 -12.89
C ARG A 60 9.95 -20.50 -12.40
N LEU A 61 9.65 -20.64 -11.09
CA LEU A 61 9.21 -21.89 -10.51
C LEU A 61 7.78 -22.20 -10.94
N VAL A 62 7.63 -23.19 -11.82
CA VAL A 62 6.34 -23.62 -12.39
C VAL A 62 5.82 -24.93 -11.79
N GLN A 63 6.58 -25.53 -10.88
CA GLN A 63 6.24 -26.79 -10.19
C GLN A 63 6.73 -26.76 -8.74
N CYS A 64 6.16 -27.65 -7.91
CA CYS A 64 6.63 -27.84 -6.55
C CYS A 64 8.03 -28.43 -6.55
N MET A 65 8.88 -27.94 -5.65
CA MET A 65 10.26 -28.36 -5.53
C MET A 65 10.56 -28.76 -4.09
N LYS A 66 11.30 -29.84 -3.89
CA LYS A 66 11.77 -30.31 -2.60
C LYS A 66 13.29 -30.40 -2.59
N ARG A 67 13.92 -29.95 -1.50
CA ARG A 67 15.38 -30.10 -1.34
C ARG A 67 15.71 -31.54 -1.02
N GLY A 68 16.58 -32.14 -1.83
CA GLY A 68 17.14 -33.46 -1.60
C GLY A 68 18.34 -33.47 -0.65
N ASP A 69 18.85 -34.65 -0.37
CA ASP A 69 20.03 -34.86 0.49
C ASP A 69 21.30 -34.32 -0.16
N ASP A 70 21.33 -34.15 -1.46
CA ASP A 70 22.40 -33.51 -2.23
C ASP A 70 22.40 -31.98 -2.10
N GLY A 71 21.43 -31.41 -1.35
CA GLY A 71 21.24 -29.97 -1.14
C GLY A 71 20.58 -29.24 -2.31
N LYS A 72 20.27 -29.92 -3.42
CA LYS A 72 19.62 -29.35 -4.59
C LYS A 72 18.11 -29.49 -4.54
N PHE A 73 17.41 -28.68 -5.31
CA PHE A 73 15.97 -28.76 -5.43
C PHE A 73 15.55 -29.68 -6.59
N HIS A 74 14.68 -30.64 -6.29
CA HIS A 74 14.13 -31.60 -7.23
C HIS A 74 12.61 -31.43 -7.34
N PRO A 75 12.01 -31.64 -8.51
CA PRO A 75 10.56 -31.64 -8.66
C PRO A 75 9.88 -32.67 -7.75
N ILE A 76 8.74 -32.28 -7.17
CA ILE A 76 7.89 -33.16 -6.37
C ILE A 76 6.44 -32.99 -6.83
N ASP A 77 5.66 -34.06 -6.79
CA ASP A 77 4.23 -33.98 -7.04
C ASP A 77 3.53 -33.07 -6.01
N LYS A 78 2.59 -32.26 -6.47
CA LYS A 78 1.94 -31.26 -5.62
C LYS A 78 1.12 -31.85 -4.48
N TYR A 79 0.50 -33.01 -4.69
CA TYR A 79 -0.28 -33.68 -3.65
C TYR A 79 0.64 -34.30 -2.61
N GLN A 80 1.70 -34.94 -3.06
CA GLN A 80 2.74 -35.42 -2.14
C GLN A 80 3.35 -34.27 -1.33
N ALA A 81 3.59 -33.10 -1.95
CA ALA A 81 4.11 -31.93 -1.23
C ALA A 81 3.14 -31.46 -0.13
N VAL A 82 1.83 -31.43 -0.42
CA VAL A 82 0.79 -31.07 0.55
C VAL A 82 0.76 -32.04 1.72
N ASP A 83 0.78 -33.34 1.44
CA ASP A 83 0.73 -34.39 2.48
C ASP A 83 1.97 -34.29 3.40
N GLU A 84 3.17 -34.19 2.84
CA GLU A 84 4.39 -34.03 3.64
C GLU A 84 4.40 -32.75 4.48
N ILE A 85 3.86 -31.65 3.97
CA ILE A 85 3.74 -30.39 4.73
C ILE A 85 2.73 -30.57 5.86
N ALA A 86 1.58 -31.17 5.59
CA ALA A 86 0.55 -31.42 6.59
C ALA A 86 1.06 -32.28 7.74
N ASP A 87 1.77 -33.37 7.44
CA ASP A 87 2.36 -34.25 8.43
C ASP A 87 3.38 -33.52 9.33
N ARG A 88 4.28 -32.73 8.73
CA ARG A 88 5.28 -31.96 9.47
C ARG A 88 4.65 -30.88 10.36
N LEU A 89 3.68 -30.12 9.82
CA LEU A 89 2.98 -29.11 10.61
C LEU A 89 2.19 -29.74 11.76
N SER A 90 1.49 -30.86 11.52
CA SER A 90 0.76 -31.60 12.53
C SER A 90 1.67 -32.08 13.65
N ALA A 91 2.83 -32.61 13.31
CA ALA A 91 3.82 -33.05 14.29
C ALA A 91 4.37 -31.89 15.14
N ILE A 92 4.64 -30.74 14.53
CA ILE A 92 5.09 -29.52 15.23
C ILE A 92 4.01 -29.02 16.19
N VAL A 93 2.76 -28.88 15.71
CA VAL A 93 1.65 -28.40 16.52
C VAL A 93 1.35 -29.36 17.67
N LYS A 94 1.37 -30.68 17.41
CA LYS A 94 1.20 -31.70 18.46
C LYS A 94 2.27 -31.63 19.53
N LYS A 95 3.52 -31.36 19.15
CA LYS A 95 4.65 -31.33 20.08
C LYS A 95 4.78 -30.02 20.86
N TYR A 96 4.52 -28.87 20.22
CA TYR A 96 4.83 -27.57 20.78
C TYR A 96 3.58 -26.67 20.96
N GLY A 97 2.41 -27.16 20.59
CA GLY A 97 1.14 -26.42 20.65
C GLY A 97 0.91 -25.52 19.44
N PRO A 98 -0.34 -24.99 19.30
CA PRO A 98 -0.77 -24.24 18.12
C PRO A 98 0.03 -22.96 17.87
N ARG A 99 0.53 -22.31 18.92
CA ARG A 99 1.35 -21.07 18.78
C ARG A 99 2.73 -21.30 18.17
N ALA A 100 3.13 -22.54 17.96
CA ALA A 100 4.35 -22.87 17.23
C ALA A 100 4.24 -22.64 15.71
N LEU A 101 3.00 -22.48 15.22
CA LEU A 101 2.74 -22.13 13.83
C LEU A 101 2.37 -20.65 13.72
N ALA A 102 3.03 -19.96 12.81
CA ALA A 102 2.75 -18.57 12.44
C ALA A 102 2.52 -18.45 10.94
N VAL A 103 1.70 -17.49 10.54
CA VAL A 103 1.55 -17.10 9.13
C VAL A 103 1.93 -15.64 8.94
N PHE A 104 2.65 -15.35 7.86
CA PHE A 104 2.95 -14.00 7.41
C PHE A 104 2.36 -13.76 6.02
N PHE A 105 1.51 -12.75 5.90
CA PHE A 105 0.93 -12.34 4.63
C PHE A 105 1.74 -11.19 4.01
N GLY A 106 2.30 -11.44 2.84
CA GLY A 106 2.89 -10.39 2.02
C GLY A 106 1.81 -9.46 1.42
N THR A 107 2.23 -8.30 0.92
CA THR A 107 1.32 -7.28 0.38
C THR A 107 0.48 -7.80 -0.79
N THR A 108 1.05 -8.63 -1.66
CA THR A 108 0.33 -9.20 -2.80
C THR A 108 -0.80 -10.15 -2.42
N SER A 109 -0.90 -10.59 -1.16
CA SER A 109 -2.04 -11.37 -0.66
C SER A 109 -3.39 -10.64 -0.78
N TYR A 110 -3.39 -9.31 -0.95
CA TYR A 110 -4.62 -8.54 -1.21
C TYR A 110 -5.26 -8.86 -2.56
N PHE A 111 -4.49 -9.39 -3.52
CA PHE A 111 -4.98 -9.78 -4.85
C PHE A 111 -5.38 -11.25 -4.91
N ASP A 112 -5.15 -12.00 -3.85
CA ASP A 112 -5.55 -13.38 -3.71
C ASP A 112 -6.80 -13.46 -2.83
N CYS A 113 -7.96 -13.46 -3.49
CA CYS A 113 -9.26 -13.53 -2.82
C CYS A 113 -9.56 -14.91 -2.21
N VAL A 114 -8.77 -15.94 -2.53
CA VAL A 114 -8.95 -17.32 -2.05
C VAL A 114 -7.89 -17.69 -1.02
N GLY A 115 -6.61 -17.52 -1.33
CA GLY A 115 -5.52 -18.01 -0.48
C GLY A 115 -5.47 -17.38 0.90
N LYS A 116 -5.72 -16.08 1.01
CA LYS A 116 -5.72 -15.40 2.31
C LYS A 116 -6.86 -15.84 3.25
N PRO A 117 -8.13 -15.94 2.82
CA PRO A 117 -9.18 -16.55 3.64
C PRO A 117 -8.88 -17.99 4.04
N PHE A 118 -8.39 -18.82 3.10
CA PHE A 118 -8.01 -20.20 3.41
C PHE A 118 -6.93 -20.30 4.48
N ALA A 119 -5.86 -19.51 4.36
CA ALA A 119 -4.81 -19.49 5.36
C ALA A 119 -5.31 -19.03 6.74
N LYS A 120 -6.23 -18.05 6.78
CA LYS A 120 -6.87 -17.64 8.04
C LYS A 120 -7.73 -18.74 8.63
N SER A 121 -8.51 -19.44 7.81
CA SER A 121 -9.32 -20.57 8.25
C SER A 121 -8.43 -21.69 8.81
N LEU A 122 -7.35 -22.04 8.10
CA LEU A 122 -6.37 -23.01 8.58
C LEU A 122 -5.81 -22.63 9.96
N MET A 123 -5.41 -21.36 10.15
CA MET A 123 -4.90 -20.90 11.44
C MET A 123 -5.97 -20.97 12.54
N SER A 124 -7.22 -20.67 12.21
CA SER A 124 -8.35 -20.78 13.13
C SER A 124 -8.60 -22.22 13.55
N GLU A 125 -8.62 -23.18 12.61
CA GLU A 125 -8.80 -24.60 12.88
C GLU A 125 -7.66 -25.19 13.73
N ILE A 126 -6.43 -24.75 13.51
CA ILE A 126 -5.28 -25.13 14.32
C ILE A 126 -5.32 -24.48 15.72
N GLY A 127 -6.07 -23.39 15.87
CA GLY A 127 -6.13 -22.59 17.09
C GLY A 127 -4.94 -21.67 17.29
N SER A 128 -4.21 -21.29 16.22
CA SER A 128 -3.10 -20.35 16.31
C SER A 128 -3.51 -18.93 16.04
N PRO A 129 -3.31 -17.99 16.99
CA PRO A 129 -3.57 -16.56 16.80
C PRO A 129 -2.39 -15.82 16.14
N VAL A 130 -1.31 -16.51 15.76
CA VAL A 130 -0.05 -15.90 15.36
C VAL A 130 -0.08 -15.55 13.88
N ILE A 131 -0.69 -14.41 13.57
CA ILE A 131 -0.90 -13.90 12.20
C ILE A 131 -0.21 -12.55 12.05
N PHE A 132 0.66 -12.44 11.06
CA PHE A 132 1.40 -11.23 10.72
C PHE A 132 1.15 -10.79 9.29
N SER A 133 1.41 -9.52 9.02
CA SER A 133 1.45 -8.97 7.65
C SER A 133 2.42 -7.80 7.60
N SER A 134 2.74 -7.32 6.40
CA SER A 134 3.52 -6.09 6.22
C SER A 134 2.93 -4.90 7.01
N MET A 135 1.61 -4.85 7.17
CA MET A 135 0.94 -3.78 7.92
C MET A 135 1.28 -3.73 9.41
N THR A 136 1.73 -4.84 9.99
CA THR A 136 2.15 -4.85 11.41
C THR A 136 3.50 -4.16 11.62
N VAL A 137 4.23 -3.86 10.56
CA VAL A 137 5.54 -3.20 10.59
C VAL A 137 5.47 -1.82 9.96
N ASP A 138 4.99 -1.71 8.72
CA ASP A 138 5.05 -0.47 7.94
C ASP A 138 3.91 0.51 8.22
N GLN A 139 2.78 0.04 8.74
CA GLN A 139 1.57 0.85 8.94
C GLN A 139 1.00 0.76 10.36
N SER A 140 1.83 0.47 11.34
CA SER A 140 1.39 0.36 12.75
C SER A 140 0.75 1.66 13.28
N SER A 141 1.22 2.83 12.85
CA SER A 141 0.62 4.12 13.19
C SER A 141 -0.84 4.26 12.76
N LYS A 142 -1.26 3.62 11.68
CA LYS A 142 -2.67 3.60 11.25
C LYS A 142 -3.56 2.86 12.23
N TRP A 143 -3.06 1.79 12.85
CA TRP A 143 -3.79 1.07 13.89
C TRP A 143 -3.94 1.91 15.16
N VAL A 144 -2.90 2.65 15.55
CA VAL A 144 -2.98 3.59 16.67
C VAL A 144 -4.01 4.67 16.36
N THR A 145 -4.00 5.25 15.17
CA THR A 145 -4.99 6.24 14.73
C THR A 145 -6.40 5.66 14.80
N ALA A 146 -6.61 4.45 14.24
CA ALA A 146 -7.92 3.79 14.28
C ALA A 146 -8.41 3.55 15.71
N SER A 147 -7.53 3.17 16.64
CA SER A 147 -7.88 2.97 18.04
C SER A 147 -8.24 4.28 18.76
N ARG A 148 -7.72 5.42 18.33
CA ARG A 148 -8.00 6.74 18.88
C ARG A 148 -9.25 7.38 18.29
N MET A 149 -9.48 7.19 17.00
CA MET A 149 -10.59 7.79 16.26
C MET A 149 -11.80 6.87 16.12
N GLY A 150 -11.72 5.62 16.56
CA GLY A 150 -12.80 4.63 16.47
C GLY A 150 -12.98 3.98 15.11
N ILE A 151 -12.35 4.47 14.06
CA ILE A 151 -12.39 3.93 12.69
C ILE A 151 -11.01 3.94 12.05
N TRP A 152 -10.86 3.12 11.02
CA TRP A 152 -9.74 3.23 10.10
C TRP A 152 -9.98 4.43 9.18
N ALA A 153 -9.68 5.62 9.67
CA ALA A 153 -9.78 6.86 8.91
C ALA A 153 -8.60 6.99 7.94
N ASN A 154 -8.56 6.12 6.96
CA ASN A 154 -7.67 6.29 5.83
C ASN A 154 -8.33 7.30 4.88
N GLY A 155 -8.30 8.56 5.26
CA GLY A 155 -8.84 9.65 4.45
C GLY A 155 -8.15 9.66 3.11
N LYS A 156 -8.93 9.53 2.04
CA LYS A 156 -8.45 9.70 0.68
C LYS A 156 -8.71 11.16 0.31
N PRO A 157 -7.66 11.96 0.08
CA PRO A 157 -7.87 13.36 -0.27
C PRO A 157 -8.60 13.44 -1.60
N VAL A 158 -9.73 14.14 -1.62
CA VAL A 158 -10.41 14.50 -2.85
C VAL A 158 -9.72 15.76 -3.38
N ILE A 159 -8.61 15.58 -4.10
CA ILE A 159 -7.79 16.69 -4.62
C ILE A 159 -8.61 17.66 -5.48
N MET A 160 -9.66 17.16 -6.12
CA MET A 160 -10.49 18.00 -6.98
C MET A 160 -11.40 18.97 -6.20
N ASP A 161 -11.62 18.72 -4.90
CA ASP A 161 -12.52 19.51 -4.04
C ASP A 161 -11.77 20.26 -2.93
N THR A 162 -10.45 20.35 -3.04
CA THR A 162 -9.59 21.02 -2.04
C THR A 162 -8.78 22.15 -2.68
N ASP A 163 -8.40 23.13 -1.87
CA ASP A 163 -7.52 24.23 -2.28
C ASP A 163 -6.07 24.00 -1.86
N VAL A 164 -5.85 23.22 -0.78
CA VAL A 164 -4.53 22.92 -0.25
C VAL A 164 -4.43 21.43 0.05
N VAL A 165 -3.33 20.81 -0.36
CA VAL A 165 -2.99 19.42 -0.06
C VAL A 165 -1.66 19.37 0.68
N LEU A 166 -1.66 18.82 1.88
CA LEU A 166 -0.44 18.51 2.63
C LEU A 166 -0.15 17.01 2.53
N MET A 167 1.04 16.66 2.08
CA MET A 167 1.51 15.28 1.98
C MET A 167 2.83 15.11 2.76
N ALA A 168 2.87 14.12 3.64
CA ALA A 168 4.08 13.73 4.36
C ALA A 168 4.50 12.32 3.97
N GLY A 169 5.76 12.14 3.57
CA GLY A 169 6.34 10.86 3.19
C GLY A 169 5.62 10.16 2.03
N CYS A 170 5.01 10.93 1.12
CA CYS A 170 4.13 10.40 0.09
C CYS A 170 4.55 10.86 -1.31
N ASN A 171 4.75 9.90 -2.22
CA ASN A 171 5.19 10.17 -3.60
C ASN A 171 4.27 9.49 -4.65
N PRO A 172 3.01 9.94 -4.81
CA PRO A 172 2.03 9.32 -5.70
C PRO A 172 2.47 9.18 -7.16
N PRO A 173 3.27 10.10 -7.74
CA PRO A 173 3.76 9.94 -9.11
C PRO A 173 4.56 8.66 -9.36
N VAL A 174 5.17 8.08 -8.31
CA VAL A 174 5.98 6.86 -8.39
C VAL A 174 5.28 5.66 -7.77
N SER A 175 4.71 5.83 -6.58
CA SER A 175 4.11 4.72 -5.84
C SER A 175 2.79 4.24 -6.42
N HIS A 176 2.02 5.10 -7.05
CA HIS A 176 0.70 4.88 -7.67
C HIS A 176 -0.33 4.19 -6.76
N GLN A 177 0.12 3.39 -5.83
CA GLN A 177 -0.69 2.49 -5.04
C GLN A 177 -1.56 3.24 -4.04
N GLY A 178 -2.86 2.98 -4.09
CA GLY A 178 -3.75 3.20 -2.96
C GLY A 178 -4.23 4.63 -2.72
N TYR A 179 -3.91 5.57 -3.60
CA TYR A 179 -4.40 6.94 -3.50
C TYR A 179 -5.30 7.29 -4.67
N PRO A 180 -6.58 6.94 -4.63
CA PRO A 180 -7.52 7.60 -5.51
C PRO A 180 -7.58 9.06 -5.08
N MET A 181 -6.95 9.91 -5.86
CA MET A 181 -6.99 11.36 -5.69
C MET A 181 -8.31 11.97 -6.19
N VAL A 182 -9.26 11.11 -6.54
CA VAL A 182 -10.59 11.44 -7.03
C VAL A 182 -11.59 10.46 -6.40
N PRO A 183 -12.89 10.79 -6.37
CA PRO A 183 -13.94 9.92 -5.83
C PRO A 183 -13.96 8.54 -6.49
N VAL A 184 -13.56 8.45 -7.75
CA VAL A 184 -13.40 7.20 -8.49
C VAL A 184 -11.93 6.80 -8.44
N PRO A 185 -11.58 5.56 -8.07
CA PRO A 185 -10.22 5.07 -8.14
C PRO A 185 -9.67 5.24 -9.55
N ASN A 186 -8.64 6.05 -9.71
CA ASN A 186 -7.96 6.23 -10.97
C ASN A 186 -6.45 6.12 -10.71
N SER A 187 -5.77 5.40 -11.55
CA SER A 187 -4.34 5.13 -11.41
C SER A 187 -3.44 6.23 -11.99
N ASN A 188 -4.00 7.21 -12.69
CA ASN A 188 -3.24 8.30 -13.28
C ASN A 188 -2.99 9.45 -12.29
N ASN A 189 -2.34 9.15 -11.17
CA ASN A 189 -2.07 10.15 -10.13
C ASN A 189 -1.32 11.38 -10.64
N THR A 190 -0.36 11.19 -11.52
CA THR A 190 0.40 12.32 -12.11
C THR A 190 -0.50 13.26 -12.93
N GLY A 191 -1.43 12.69 -13.70
CA GLY A 191 -2.41 13.48 -14.46
C GLY A 191 -3.31 14.29 -13.55
N HIS A 192 -3.82 13.66 -12.49
CA HIS A 192 -4.70 14.33 -11.51
C HIS A 192 -3.99 15.44 -10.74
N ILE A 193 -2.74 15.23 -10.31
CA ILE A 193 -1.92 16.27 -9.67
C ILE A 193 -1.71 17.45 -10.60
N LYS A 194 -1.37 17.20 -11.87
CA LYS A 194 -1.22 18.28 -12.87
C LYS A 194 -2.52 19.04 -13.12
N ALA A 195 -3.65 18.35 -13.18
CA ALA A 195 -4.95 18.96 -13.33
C ALA A 195 -5.32 19.82 -12.11
N ALA A 196 -5.07 19.32 -10.90
CA ALA A 196 -5.28 20.07 -9.67
C ALA A 196 -4.41 21.33 -9.60
N LYS A 197 -3.13 21.24 -9.98
CA LYS A 197 -2.25 22.43 -10.05
C LYS A 197 -2.76 23.47 -11.06
N LYS A 198 -3.28 23.04 -12.22
CA LYS A 198 -3.90 23.96 -13.18
C LYS A 198 -5.13 24.68 -12.62
N ARG A 199 -5.86 24.04 -11.71
CA ARG A 199 -6.99 24.63 -10.99
C ARG A 199 -6.54 25.58 -9.85
N GLY A 200 -5.27 25.60 -9.50
CA GLY A 200 -4.71 26.46 -8.46
C GLY A 200 -4.51 25.80 -7.10
N VAL A 201 -4.72 24.49 -6.98
CA VAL A 201 -4.47 23.74 -5.74
C VAL A 201 -3.01 23.89 -5.33
N LYS A 202 -2.78 24.22 -4.08
CA LYS A 202 -1.45 24.34 -3.48
C LYS A 202 -1.02 23.01 -2.86
N PHE A 203 0.24 22.64 -3.06
CA PHE A 203 0.81 21.42 -2.52
C PHE A 203 1.92 21.74 -1.52
N ILE A 204 1.74 21.30 -0.27
CA ILE A 204 2.74 21.34 0.78
C ILE A 204 3.28 19.92 0.94
N ILE A 205 4.56 19.73 0.72
CA ILE A 205 5.21 18.41 0.77
C ILE A 205 6.24 18.39 1.87
N ILE A 206 6.11 17.41 2.78
CA ILE A 206 7.07 17.11 3.84
C ILE A 206 7.71 15.77 3.50
N ASP A 207 9.01 15.75 3.16
CA ASP A 207 9.71 14.52 2.79
C ASP A 207 11.22 14.72 2.98
N PRO A 208 11.94 13.79 3.63
CA PRO A 208 13.39 13.89 3.78
C PRO A 208 14.14 13.85 2.46
N ARG A 209 13.50 13.37 1.41
CA ARG A 209 14.04 13.30 0.05
C ARG A 209 13.27 14.24 -0.89
N ARG A 210 13.96 14.95 -1.76
CA ARG A 210 13.34 15.75 -2.81
C ARG A 210 12.78 14.84 -3.91
N THR A 211 11.60 14.30 -3.66
CA THR A 211 10.88 13.34 -4.52
C THR A 211 10.32 14.00 -5.78
N GLU A 212 9.73 13.18 -6.66
CA GLU A 212 8.99 13.65 -7.84
C GLU A 212 7.80 14.54 -7.41
N MET A 213 7.12 14.20 -6.30
CA MET A 213 6.06 15.03 -5.76
C MET A 213 6.59 16.34 -5.17
N ALA A 214 7.74 16.31 -4.49
CA ALA A 214 8.39 17.50 -3.95
C ALA A 214 8.79 18.50 -5.03
N ARG A 215 9.07 18.05 -6.26
CA ARG A 215 9.35 18.94 -7.41
C ARG A 215 8.10 19.68 -7.90
N LEU A 216 6.92 19.19 -7.56
CA LEU A 216 5.64 19.79 -7.90
C LEU A 216 5.08 20.65 -6.75
N ALA A 217 5.73 20.68 -5.61
CA ALA A 217 5.29 21.40 -4.43
C ALA A 217 5.31 22.92 -4.62
N ASP A 218 4.35 23.61 -4.01
CA ASP A 218 4.37 25.05 -3.80
C ASP A 218 5.20 25.40 -2.55
N LEU A 219 5.18 24.51 -1.55
CA LEU A 219 6.05 24.56 -0.37
C LEU A 219 6.62 23.16 -0.12
N PHE A 220 7.94 23.08 0.00
CA PHE A 220 8.65 21.85 0.33
C PHE A 220 9.41 22.01 1.65
N ILE A 221 9.09 21.14 2.60
CA ILE A 221 9.74 21.05 3.91
C ILE A 221 10.56 19.77 3.91
N GLN A 222 11.86 19.89 4.15
CA GLN A 222 12.78 18.75 4.14
C GLN A 222 13.28 18.45 5.55
N PRO A 223 12.59 17.56 6.31
CA PRO A 223 13.00 17.19 7.64
C PRO A 223 14.22 16.26 7.62
N LYS A 224 14.90 16.16 8.75
CA LYS A 224 15.77 15.01 9.01
C LYS A 224 14.88 13.77 9.21
N PRO A 225 15.29 12.58 8.71
CA PRO A 225 14.54 11.35 8.97
C PRO A 225 14.28 11.13 10.46
N GLY A 226 13.02 10.83 10.81
CA GLY A 226 12.59 10.60 12.19
C GLY A 226 12.01 11.83 12.91
N HIS A 227 11.99 13.02 12.30
CA HIS A 227 11.50 14.27 12.90
C HIS A 227 10.11 14.70 12.41
N ASP A 228 9.36 13.81 11.79
CA ASP A 228 7.98 14.13 11.36
C ASP A 228 7.07 14.51 12.54
N ALA A 229 7.27 13.86 13.69
CA ALA A 229 6.45 14.11 14.88
C ALA A 229 6.61 15.54 15.41
N GLU A 230 7.85 16.06 15.45
CA GLU A 230 8.15 17.42 15.89
C GLU A 230 7.54 18.45 14.94
N ILE A 231 7.61 18.23 13.63
CA ILE A 231 7.01 19.12 12.64
C ILE A 231 5.49 19.17 12.82
N PHE A 232 4.84 18.00 12.96
CA PHE A 232 3.39 17.97 13.16
C PHE A 232 2.98 18.57 14.51
N ALA A 233 3.78 18.37 15.57
CA ALA A 233 3.54 19.00 16.87
C ALA A 233 3.63 20.54 16.77
N ALA A 234 4.65 21.08 16.07
CA ALA A 234 4.77 22.51 15.82
C ALA A 234 3.60 23.07 14.98
N LEU A 235 3.16 22.35 13.96
CA LEU A 235 1.99 22.75 13.18
C LEU A 235 0.71 22.76 14.02
N ILE A 236 0.48 21.76 14.87
CA ILE A 236 -0.66 21.69 15.79
C ILE A 236 -0.59 22.86 16.78
N ARG A 237 0.60 23.12 17.35
CA ARG A 237 0.82 24.26 18.24
C ARG A 237 0.39 25.56 17.58
N LEU A 238 0.87 25.85 16.35
CA LEU A 238 0.51 27.07 15.61
C LEU A 238 -1.01 27.18 15.38
N VAL A 239 -1.68 26.09 15.05
CA VAL A 239 -3.14 26.06 14.87
C VAL A 239 -3.84 26.45 16.17
N LEU A 240 -3.40 25.89 17.30
CA LEU A 240 -4.03 26.10 18.60
C LEU A 240 -3.69 27.48 19.22
N GLU A 241 -2.48 28.01 18.99
CA GLU A 241 -2.06 29.33 19.46
C GLU A 241 -2.76 30.48 18.71
N ASN A 242 -3.13 30.24 17.44
CA ASN A 242 -3.81 31.24 16.61
C ASN A 242 -5.31 31.08 16.55
N ASP A 243 -5.89 30.17 17.34
CA ASP A 243 -7.34 29.89 17.32
C ASP A 243 -7.88 29.48 15.94
N TRP A 244 -7.09 28.74 15.16
CA TRP A 244 -7.45 28.29 13.79
C TRP A 244 -8.17 26.95 13.79
N GLU A 245 -8.31 26.30 14.94
CA GLU A 245 -9.08 25.05 15.08
C GLU A 245 -10.57 25.33 14.85
N ASN A 246 -11.28 24.34 14.34
CA ASN A 246 -12.75 24.36 14.30
C ASN A 246 -13.28 24.14 15.72
N LYS A 247 -13.62 25.24 16.42
CA LYS A 247 -14.06 25.23 17.83
C LYS A 247 -15.30 24.37 18.03
N GLU A 248 -16.31 24.50 17.16
CA GLU A 248 -17.53 23.70 17.25
C GLU A 248 -17.23 22.19 17.12
N PHE A 249 -16.36 21.83 16.19
CA PHE A 249 -15.92 20.44 16.05
C PHE A 249 -15.17 19.97 17.29
N CYS A 250 -14.26 20.76 17.81
CA CYS A 250 -13.47 20.42 18.98
C CYS A 250 -14.34 20.23 20.22
N GLU A 251 -15.28 21.14 20.48
CA GLU A 251 -16.21 21.05 21.61
C GLU A 251 -17.12 19.81 21.53
N ARG A 252 -17.57 19.46 20.32
CA ARG A 252 -18.55 18.40 20.12
C ARG A 252 -17.94 17.00 20.02
N TRP A 253 -16.73 16.88 19.42
CA TRP A 253 -16.18 15.60 19.00
C TRP A 253 -14.80 15.26 19.56
N THR A 254 -14.18 16.18 20.31
CA THR A 254 -12.85 15.91 20.88
C THR A 254 -12.88 15.95 22.40
N ILE A 255 -11.94 15.25 23.01
CA ILE A 255 -11.72 15.25 24.45
C ILE A 255 -10.23 15.56 24.74
N ASN A 256 -9.95 16.16 25.88
CA ASN A 256 -8.59 16.45 26.34
C ASN A 256 -7.80 17.41 25.42
N LEU A 257 -8.46 18.40 24.81
CA LEU A 257 -7.78 19.39 23.96
C LEU A 257 -6.73 20.17 24.75
N ASP A 258 -6.99 20.45 26.03
CA ASP A 258 -6.04 21.14 26.94
C ASP A 258 -4.74 20.33 27.08
N ARG A 259 -4.85 19.02 27.26
CA ARG A 259 -3.67 18.13 27.32
C ARG A 259 -2.89 18.12 26.00
N LEU A 260 -3.57 18.29 24.88
CA LEU A 260 -2.89 18.42 23.59
C LEU A 260 -2.15 19.77 23.51
N ARG A 261 -2.74 20.87 23.98
CA ARG A 261 -2.07 22.19 24.08
C ARG A 261 -0.79 22.09 24.91
N ASP A 262 -0.88 21.49 26.10
CA ASP A 262 0.28 21.28 26.97
C ASP A 262 1.34 20.40 26.30
N ALA A 263 0.93 19.33 25.62
CA ALA A 263 1.85 18.38 24.98
C ALA A 263 2.61 18.98 23.80
N VAL A 264 2.02 19.91 23.04
CA VAL A 264 2.67 20.55 21.89
C VAL A 264 3.39 21.85 22.23
N GLU A 265 3.20 22.39 23.42
CA GLU A 265 3.81 23.64 23.88
C GLU A 265 5.34 23.70 23.71
N PRO A 266 6.12 22.63 23.97
CA PRO A 266 7.56 22.66 23.75
C PRO A 266 8.01 22.74 22.30
N PHE A 267 7.14 22.40 21.33
CA PHE A 267 7.51 22.29 19.92
C PHE A 267 7.29 23.63 19.21
N THR A 268 8.34 24.45 19.15
CA THR A 268 8.28 25.73 18.43
C THR A 268 8.60 25.52 16.94
N PRO A 269 8.15 26.44 16.04
CA PRO A 269 8.53 26.40 14.64
C PRO A 269 10.04 26.41 14.39
N GLU A 270 10.81 27.04 15.30
CA GLU A 270 12.27 27.14 15.21
C GLU A 270 12.96 25.81 15.58
N MET A 271 12.29 24.94 16.32
CA MET A 271 12.80 23.61 16.70
C MET A 271 12.49 22.56 15.63
N ALA A 272 11.44 22.75 14.86
CA ALA A 272 10.97 21.82 13.87
C ALA A 272 11.67 22.02 12.51
#